data_1d93027e4fa2d23512293d27123b8743
#
_entry.id   1d93027e4fa2d23512293d27123b8743
#
_cell.length_a   1.000
_cell.length_b   1.000
_cell.length_c   1.000
_cell.angle_alpha   90.00
_cell.angle_beta   90.00
_cell.angle_gamma   90.00
#
_symmetry.space_group_name_H-M   'P 1'
#
loop_
_entity.id
_entity.type
_entity.pdbx_description
1 polymer ?
#
loop_
_entity_poly.entity_id
_entity_poly.type
_entity_poly.pdbx_seq_one_letter_code
_entity_poly.pdbx_strand_id
1 'polypeptide(L)'
;MSQQSRRSIVKGAAWAAPAVLATATIPAYAASKPALDGWLLNILSRCSRDRRSGAWSTTYTINGQGNYPDRGLWVSNAPASATIGATKVTQYISDTVGQLTFQTGGTSNQWSPLAYDSTAPVRNGYIAYTTTFKGTWQYNATNKLWFPDSLPYFTTTVGRCITTLPVITARFVTVNGTVYSFERSGTLRPA
;
A
#
# COMPACT_ATOMS: atom_id res chain seq x y z
N MET A 1 12.28 -3.03 -83.31
CA MET A 1 12.52 -3.51 -81.96
C MET A 1 13.10 -2.36 -81.12
N SER A 2 12.29 -1.73 -80.29
CA SER A 2 12.68 -0.55 -79.50
C SER A 2 13.17 -1.00 -78.14
N GLN A 3 14.43 -0.73 -77.85
CA GLN A 3 15.01 -0.94 -76.53
C GLN A 3 14.52 0.16 -75.60
N GLN A 4 13.62 -0.15 -74.69
CA GLN A 4 13.27 0.74 -73.59
C GLN A 4 14.40 0.75 -72.56
N SER A 5 14.92 1.96 -72.39
CA SER A 5 16.01 2.26 -71.50
C SER A 5 15.59 2.03 -70.00
N ARG A 6 16.36 1.22 -69.29
CA ARG A 6 16.21 0.92 -67.84
C ARG A 6 16.49 2.12 -66.89
N ARG A 7 16.56 3.35 -67.42
CA ARG A 7 16.93 4.55 -66.70
C ARG A 7 15.74 5.38 -66.17
N SER A 8 14.50 5.05 -66.52
CA SER A 8 13.33 5.85 -66.11
C SER A 8 12.57 5.36 -64.84
N ILE A 9 13.04 4.26 -64.28
CA ILE A 9 12.33 3.70 -63.07
C ILE A 9 12.89 4.24 -61.73
N VAL A 10 14.04 4.92 -61.75
CA VAL A 10 14.71 5.37 -60.52
C VAL A 10 14.30 6.79 -60.10
N LYS A 11 13.57 7.54 -60.90
CA LYS A 11 13.18 8.92 -60.58
C LYS A 11 11.82 9.08 -59.88
N GLY A 12 11.03 8.01 -59.77
CA GLY A 12 9.71 8.06 -59.13
C GLY A 12 9.67 7.61 -57.66
N ALA A 13 10.76 7.03 -57.12
CA ALA A 13 10.75 6.45 -55.80
C ALA A 13 11.35 7.34 -54.68
N ALA A 14 11.75 8.56 -55.02
CA ALA A 14 12.49 9.42 -54.07
C ALA A 14 11.61 10.38 -53.25
N TRP A 15 10.28 10.37 -53.42
CA TRP A 15 9.38 11.31 -52.74
C TRP A 15 8.30 10.64 -51.89
N ALA A 16 8.39 9.37 -51.64
CA ALA A 16 7.51 8.65 -50.74
C ALA A 16 8.26 8.21 -49.48
N ALA A 17 9.10 9.06 -48.92
CA ALA A 17 9.69 8.83 -47.60
C ALA A 17 9.16 9.86 -46.62
N PRO A 18 8.89 9.47 -45.50
CA PRO A 18 7.65 9.21 -44.81
C PRO A 18 7.35 10.37 -43.85
N ALA A 19 6.22 10.95 -44.03
CA ALA A 19 5.62 11.82 -43.03
C ALA A 19 5.08 11.03 -41.81
N VAL A 20 5.63 9.87 -41.52
CA VAL A 20 5.08 8.99 -40.43
C VAL A 20 6.00 8.91 -39.21
N LEU A 21 7.10 9.65 -39.15
CA LEU A 21 8.01 9.58 -37.99
C LEU A 21 7.95 10.79 -37.07
N ALA A 22 6.94 11.64 -37.16
CA ALA A 22 6.82 12.81 -36.28
C ALA A 22 5.72 12.73 -35.22
N THR A 23 5.07 11.57 -35.02
CA THR A 23 4.00 11.47 -34.02
C THR A 23 4.19 10.38 -32.99
N ALA A 24 5.40 9.95 -32.73
CA ALA A 24 5.63 9.01 -31.64
C ALA A 24 6.87 9.36 -30.85
N THR A 25 7.01 10.61 -30.45
CA THR A 25 7.59 10.87 -29.15
C THR A 25 6.45 10.73 -28.14
N ILE A 26 5.91 9.54 -28.01
CA ILE A 26 5.46 9.11 -26.71
C ILE A 26 6.75 9.20 -25.89
N PRO A 27 6.89 10.15 -24.95
CA PRO A 27 7.98 10.05 -24.00
C PRO A 27 7.85 8.65 -23.46
N ALA A 28 8.87 7.84 -23.59
CA ALA A 28 9.02 6.58 -22.91
C ALA A 28 9.29 6.84 -21.41
N TYR A 29 8.51 7.67 -20.81
CA TYR A 29 7.97 7.42 -19.51
C TYR A 29 6.99 6.26 -19.74
N ALA A 30 7.52 5.05 -19.73
CA ALA A 30 6.77 3.97 -19.14
C ALA A 30 6.36 4.56 -17.79
N ALA A 31 5.17 5.17 -17.75
CA ALA A 31 4.66 5.79 -16.54
C ALA A 31 4.64 4.66 -15.54
N SER A 32 5.60 4.65 -14.64
CA SER A 32 5.67 3.64 -13.59
C SER A 32 4.31 3.66 -12.96
N LYS A 33 3.64 2.51 -12.92
CA LYS A 33 2.28 2.44 -12.38
C LYS A 33 2.28 3.03 -10.97
N PRO A 34 1.24 3.76 -10.57
CA PRO A 34 1.09 4.18 -9.20
C PRO A 34 1.34 3.01 -8.27
N ALA A 35 2.12 3.20 -7.23
CA ALA A 35 2.43 2.19 -6.25
C ALA A 35 2.09 2.71 -4.86
N LEU A 36 1.29 1.93 -4.11
CA LEU A 36 1.08 2.15 -2.69
C LEU A 36 2.20 1.43 -1.95
N ASP A 37 2.96 2.17 -1.20
CA ASP A 37 4.00 1.64 -0.33
C ASP A 37 3.88 2.23 1.07
N GLY A 38 4.80 1.90 1.93
CA GLY A 38 4.84 2.40 3.28
C GLY A 38 5.20 1.33 4.29
N TRP A 39 5.43 1.79 5.50
CA TRP A 39 5.86 0.97 6.58
C TRP A 39 4.90 1.11 7.77
N LEU A 40 4.04 0.10 7.98
CA LEU A 40 3.27 -0.04 9.21
C LEU A 40 4.04 -0.98 10.13
N LEU A 41 4.61 -0.42 11.18
CA LEU A 41 5.38 -1.20 12.14
C LEU A 41 4.44 -2.03 13.02
N ASN A 42 4.56 -3.34 12.94
CA ASN A 42 3.86 -4.27 13.81
C ASN A 42 4.80 -4.64 14.97
N ILE A 43 4.38 -4.37 16.19
CA ILE A 43 5.19 -4.55 17.41
C ILE A 43 4.47 -5.51 18.34
N LEU A 44 5.19 -6.51 18.80
CA LEU A 44 4.75 -7.39 19.88
C LEU A 44 5.58 -7.07 21.13
N SER A 45 4.94 -6.63 22.22
CA SER A 45 5.65 -6.37 23.46
C SER A 45 6.15 -7.66 24.10
N ARG A 46 7.11 -7.55 25.01
CA ARG A 46 7.44 -8.66 25.93
C ARG A 46 6.22 -8.99 26.76
N CYS A 47 6.11 -10.25 27.13
CA CYS A 47 5.08 -10.68 28.05
C CYS A 47 5.27 -9.98 29.41
N SER A 48 4.19 -9.41 29.94
CA SER A 48 4.17 -8.77 31.25
C SER A 48 3.13 -9.41 32.13
N ARG A 49 3.39 -9.40 33.44
CA ARG A 49 2.44 -9.85 34.46
C ARG A 49 1.86 -8.64 35.15
N ASP A 50 0.55 -8.55 35.15
CA ASP A 50 -0.14 -7.53 35.92
C ASP A 50 0.07 -7.81 37.43
N ARG A 51 0.57 -6.81 38.15
CA ARG A 51 0.92 -6.98 39.57
C ARG A 51 -0.30 -7.15 40.50
N ARG A 52 -1.46 -6.65 40.07
CA ARG A 52 -2.68 -6.66 40.89
C ARG A 52 -3.47 -7.94 40.64
N SER A 53 -3.67 -8.32 39.37
CA SER A 53 -4.47 -9.51 39.02
C SER A 53 -3.62 -10.78 38.90
N GLY A 54 -2.30 -10.65 38.75
CA GLY A 54 -1.39 -11.75 38.45
C GLY A 54 -1.49 -12.30 37.03
N ALA A 55 -2.34 -11.70 36.17
CA ALA A 55 -2.57 -12.14 34.80
C ALA A 55 -1.38 -11.82 33.90
N TRP A 56 -1.06 -12.73 32.99
CA TRP A 56 -0.06 -12.52 31.97
C TRP A 56 -0.69 -11.94 30.71
N SER A 57 0.00 -11.00 30.06
CA SER A 57 -0.46 -10.40 28.82
C SER A 57 0.68 -9.99 27.89
N THR A 58 0.35 -9.87 26.61
CA THR A 58 1.22 -9.33 25.57
C THR A 58 0.45 -8.24 24.81
N THR A 59 1.05 -7.09 24.61
CA THR A 59 0.45 -6.02 23.79
C THR A 59 0.92 -6.16 22.34
N TYR A 60 -0.04 -6.09 21.43
CA TYR A 60 0.22 -5.98 20.01
C TYR A 60 -0.14 -4.58 19.51
N THR A 61 0.79 -3.93 18.83
CA THR A 61 0.64 -2.57 18.31
C THR A 61 0.89 -2.54 16.80
N ILE A 62 0.01 -1.88 16.08
CA ILE A 62 0.17 -1.51 14.67
C ILE A 62 0.41 -0.01 14.63
N ASN A 63 1.61 0.40 14.26
CA ASN A 63 2.03 1.79 14.28
C ASN A 63 2.49 2.25 12.90
N GLY A 64 1.67 3.06 12.24
CA GLY A 64 2.02 3.76 11.00
C GLY A 64 2.57 5.16 11.22
N GLN A 65 2.52 5.67 12.46
CA GLN A 65 2.96 7.03 12.76
C GLN A 65 4.47 7.15 12.68
N GLY A 66 4.92 8.17 11.98
CA GLY A 66 6.34 8.45 11.73
C GLY A 66 6.51 9.27 10.46
N ASN A 67 7.75 9.45 10.07
CA ASN A 67 8.11 10.26 8.90
C ASN A 67 8.59 9.37 7.74
N TYR A 68 8.29 9.81 6.52
CA TYR A 68 8.91 9.24 5.32
C TYR A 68 10.45 9.40 5.38
N PRO A 69 11.22 8.38 4.96
CA PRO A 69 10.82 7.09 4.40
C PRO A 69 10.61 5.97 5.45
N ASP A 70 10.78 6.25 6.74
CA ASP A 70 10.87 5.21 7.77
C ASP A 70 9.52 4.56 8.08
N ARG A 71 8.45 5.35 8.13
CA ARG A 71 7.10 4.88 8.49
C ARG A 71 6.01 5.61 7.73
N GLY A 72 4.82 5.06 7.75
CA GLY A 72 3.63 5.66 7.18
C GLY A 72 3.13 4.94 5.94
N LEU A 73 2.29 5.62 5.22
CA LEU A 73 1.77 5.22 3.92
C LEU A 73 2.05 6.33 2.91
N TRP A 74 2.37 5.96 1.68
CA TRP A 74 2.52 6.90 0.58
C TRP A 74 2.18 6.25 -0.75
N VAL A 75 1.79 7.08 -1.72
CA VAL A 75 1.61 6.67 -3.11
C VAL A 75 2.69 7.34 -3.94
N SER A 76 3.48 6.54 -4.64
CA SER A 76 4.48 6.96 -5.60
C SER A 76 3.97 6.85 -7.05
N ASN A 77 4.66 7.49 -7.99
CA ASN A 77 4.37 7.45 -9.42
C ASN A 77 2.95 7.93 -9.80
N ALA A 78 2.31 8.70 -8.93
CA ALA A 78 1.04 9.38 -9.23
C ALA A 78 1.32 10.88 -9.39
N PRO A 79 0.86 11.53 -10.48
CA PRO A 79 1.08 12.95 -10.70
C PRO A 79 0.34 13.79 -9.64
N ALA A 80 0.74 15.06 -9.48
CA ALA A 80 0.07 15.99 -8.53
C ALA A 80 -1.42 16.20 -8.86
N SER A 81 -1.83 15.96 -10.10
CA SER A 81 -3.23 16.03 -10.56
C SER A 81 -4.01 14.74 -10.32
N ALA A 82 -3.40 13.69 -9.74
CA ALA A 82 -4.10 12.44 -9.50
C ALA A 82 -5.19 12.60 -8.43
N THR A 83 -6.27 11.85 -8.60
CA THR A 83 -7.31 11.72 -7.56
C THR A 83 -7.00 10.48 -6.74
N ILE A 84 -6.68 10.66 -5.46
CA ILE A 84 -6.50 9.56 -4.52
C ILE A 84 -7.83 9.34 -3.78
N GLY A 85 -8.36 8.14 -3.91
CA GLY A 85 -9.68 7.77 -3.38
C GLY A 85 -9.63 6.80 -2.21
N ALA A 86 -10.58 5.87 -2.20
CA ALA A 86 -10.76 4.92 -1.12
C ALA A 86 -9.44 4.20 -0.75
N THR A 87 -9.15 4.23 0.53
CA THR A 87 -7.95 3.62 1.10
C THR A 87 -8.33 2.73 2.28
N LYS A 88 -7.80 1.52 2.31
CA LYS A 88 -8.01 0.60 3.43
C LYS A 88 -6.74 -0.18 3.75
N VAL A 89 -6.64 -0.59 5.00
CA VAL A 89 -5.63 -1.52 5.48
C VAL A 89 -6.36 -2.72 6.08
N THR A 90 -6.02 -3.93 5.61
CA THR A 90 -6.48 -5.18 6.20
C THR A 90 -5.30 -5.87 6.86
N GLN A 91 -5.45 -6.12 8.15
CA GLN A 91 -4.47 -6.83 8.96
C GLN A 91 -4.97 -8.25 9.19
N TYR A 92 -4.24 -9.22 8.68
CA TYR A 92 -4.47 -10.62 8.94
C TYR A 92 -3.57 -11.04 10.09
N ILE A 93 -4.15 -11.58 11.13
CA ILE A 93 -3.45 -11.99 12.35
C ILE A 93 -3.72 -13.48 12.56
N SER A 94 -2.68 -14.25 12.89
CA SER A 94 -2.86 -15.68 13.15
C SER A 94 -4.02 -15.93 14.11
N ASP A 95 -4.91 -16.86 13.73
CA ASP A 95 -6.08 -17.25 14.52
C ASP A 95 -5.72 -17.92 15.85
N THR A 96 -4.45 -18.32 16.01
CA THR A 96 -3.94 -18.88 17.28
C THR A 96 -4.12 -17.94 18.47
N VAL A 97 -4.23 -16.62 18.28
CA VAL A 97 -4.46 -15.67 19.36
C VAL A 97 -5.93 -15.41 19.65
N GLY A 98 -6.84 -15.99 18.87
CA GLY A 98 -8.27 -15.75 18.95
C GLY A 98 -8.68 -14.39 18.37
N GLN A 99 -9.97 -14.08 18.48
CA GLN A 99 -10.47 -12.80 18.00
C GLN A 99 -10.03 -11.66 18.95
N LEU A 100 -9.55 -10.57 18.35
CA LEU A 100 -9.00 -9.41 19.04
C LEU A 100 -9.92 -8.20 18.92
N THR A 101 -9.87 -7.34 19.94
CA THR A 101 -10.50 -6.01 19.90
C THR A 101 -9.39 -4.96 19.96
N PHE A 102 -9.41 -4.03 19.01
CA PHE A 102 -8.41 -2.99 18.91
C PHE A 102 -8.91 -1.67 19.46
N GLN A 103 -8.00 -0.94 20.09
CA GLN A 103 -8.17 0.45 20.48
C GLN A 103 -7.42 1.34 19.48
N THR A 104 -8.07 2.42 19.06
CA THR A 104 -7.45 3.46 18.23
C THR A 104 -6.67 4.40 19.14
N GLY A 105 -5.43 4.72 18.76
CA GLY A 105 -4.55 5.61 19.53
C GLY A 105 -3.88 6.67 18.67
N GLY A 106 -3.10 7.53 19.31
CA GLY A 106 -2.34 8.58 18.63
C GLY A 106 -3.21 9.56 17.84
N THR A 107 -2.77 9.96 16.66
CA THR A 107 -3.45 10.89 15.74
C THR A 107 -4.27 10.16 14.66
N SER A 108 -4.74 8.95 14.93
CA SER A 108 -5.44 8.10 13.95
C SER A 108 -6.92 8.44 13.78
N ASN A 109 -7.33 9.66 14.09
CA ASN A 109 -8.73 10.12 14.09
C ASN A 109 -9.42 10.05 12.71
N GLN A 110 -8.65 10.00 11.63
CA GLN A 110 -9.17 9.84 10.26
C GLN A 110 -9.28 8.38 9.80
N TRP A 111 -8.94 7.43 10.67
CA TRP A 111 -9.09 6.01 10.40
C TRP A 111 -10.31 5.45 11.15
N SER A 112 -11.08 4.59 10.49
CA SER A 112 -12.11 3.84 11.19
C SER A 112 -11.48 2.92 12.25
N PRO A 113 -12.23 2.49 13.28
CA PRO A 113 -11.75 1.43 14.17
C PRO A 113 -11.27 0.22 13.36
N LEU A 114 -10.16 -0.39 13.78
CA LEU A 114 -9.70 -1.65 13.20
C LEU A 114 -10.59 -2.77 13.76
N ALA A 115 -11.48 -3.28 12.93
CA ALA A 115 -12.52 -4.23 13.31
C ALA A 115 -12.44 -5.52 12.50
N TYR A 116 -12.94 -6.61 13.08
CA TYR A 116 -13.11 -7.89 12.38
C TYR A 116 -13.87 -7.71 11.07
N ASP A 117 -13.36 -8.30 10.00
CA ASP A 117 -13.91 -8.20 8.66
C ASP A 117 -14.12 -9.60 8.05
N SER A 118 -15.36 -10.10 8.17
CA SER A 118 -15.75 -11.38 7.58
C SER A 118 -15.84 -11.35 6.05
N THR A 119 -15.79 -10.17 5.43
CA THR A 119 -15.88 -10.00 3.97
C THR A 119 -14.49 -9.91 3.31
N ALA A 120 -13.43 -9.79 4.10
CA ALA A 120 -12.06 -9.81 3.59
C ALA A 120 -11.73 -11.19 2.95
N PRO A 121 -10.86 -11.22 1.94
CA PRO A 121 -10.42 -12.47 1.35
C PRO A 121 -9.91 -13.44 2.43
N VAL A 122 -10.41 -14.68 2.38
CA VAL A 122 -10.05 -15.72 3.36
C VAL A 122 -8.56 -16.06 3.26
N ARG A 123 -7.88 -16.10 4.40
CA ARG A 123 -6.51 -16.58 4.57
C ARG A 123 -6.52 -17.67 5.64
N ASN A 124 -6.24 -18.91 5.25
CA ASN A 124 -6.25 -20.05 6.18
C ASN A 124 -5.29 -19.81 7.35
N GLY A 125 -5.79 -19.98 8.58
CA GLY A 125 -5.03 -19.74 9.81
C GLY A 125 -4.94 -18.27 10.24
N TYR A 126 -5.74 -17.37 9.63
CA TYR A 126 -5.76 -15.95 9.96
C TYR A 126 -7.17 -15.41 10.16
N ILE A 127 -7.29 -14.44 11.05
CA ILE A 127 -8.47 -13.60 11.23
C ILE A 127 -8.17 -12.24 10.60
N ALA A 128 -9.08 -11.73 9.78
CA ALA A 128 -8.94 -10.44 9.11
C ALA A 128 -9.56 -9.30 9.93
N TYR A 129 -8.85 -8.18 10.00
CA TYR A 129 -9.31 -6.93 10.59
C TYR A 129 -9.07 -5.81 9.60
N THR A 130 -10.08 -4.99 9.34
CA THR A 130 -9.99 -3.92 8.35
C THR A 130 -10.26 -2.56 8.98
N THR A 131 -9.51 -1.58 8.53
CA THR A 131 -9.72 -0.15 8.77
C THR A 131 -9.73 0.61 7.46
N THR A 132 -10.51 1.68 7.38
CA THR A 132 -10.62 2.56 6.22
C THR A 132 -10.19 3.98 6.58
N PHE A 133 -9.49 4.61 5.67
CA PHE A 133 -9.09 6.01 5.78
C PHE A 133 -10.22 6.93 5.29
N LYS A 134 -10.53 7.97 6.06
CA LYS A 134 -11.59 8.95 5.79
C LYS A 134 -11.07 10.38 5.64
N GLY A 135 -9.75 10.55 5.79
CA GLY A 135 -9.08 11.84 5.67
C GLY A 135 -8.71 12.20 4.24
N THR A 136 -7.75 13.10 4.12
CA THR A 136 -7.32 13.68 2.85
C THR A 136 -5.90 13.24 2.51
N TRP A 137 -5.68 12.91 1.24
CA TRP A 137 -4.34 12.70 0.71
C TRP A 137 -3.75 14.03 0.23
N GLN A 138 -2.50 14.30 0.59
CA GLN A 138 -1.77 15.52 0.26
C GLN A 138 -0.56 15.19 -0.60
N TYR A 139 -0.37 15.95 -1.68
CA TYR A 139 0.78 15.80 -2.55
C TYR A 139 1.97 16.61 -2.00
N ASN A 140 3.09 15.93 -1.82
CA ASN A 140 4.36 16.56 -1.46
C ASN A 140 5.22 16.72 -2.72
N ALA A 141 5.41 17.96 -3.17
CA ALA A 141 6.14 18.27 -4.40
C ALA A 141 7.64 17.96 -4.29
N THR A 142 8.22 18.02 -3.10
CA THR A 142 9.64 17.74 -2.86
C THR A 142 9.93 16.25 -3.06
N ASN A 143 9.12 15.40 -2.48
CA ASN A 143 9.28 13.94 -2.57
C ASN A 143 8.58 13.34 -3.79
N LYS A 144 7.70 14.11 -4.46
CA LYS A 144 6.82 13.66 -5.55
C LYS A 144 5.95 12.48 -5.13
N LEU A 145 5.42 12.53 -3.90
CA LEU A 145 4.64 11.49 -3.26
C LEU A 145 3.34 12.05 -2.70
N TRP A 146 2.33 11.19 -2.59
CA TRP A 146 1.11 11.48 -1.86
C TRP A 146 1.17 10.85 -0.48
N PHE A 147 0.74 11.59 0.53
CA PHE A 147 0.68 11.16 1.93
C PHE A 147 -0.73 11.37 2.48
N PRO A 148 -1.25 10.47 3.32
CA PRO A 148 -2.48 10.72 4.07
C PRO A 148 -2.18 11.72 5.20
N ASP A 149 -3.15 12.56 5.52
CA ASP A 149 -3.06 13.56 6.61
C ASP A 149 -3.10 12.93 8.01
N SER A 150 -3.39 11.66 8.10
CA SER A 150 -3.40 10.87 9.34
C SER A 150 -2.88 9.47 9.07
N LEU A 151 -2.16 8.91 10.02
CA LEU A 151 -1.56 7.57 9.92
C LEU A 151 -2.20 6.63 10.95
N PRO A 152 -2.39 5.34 10.60
CA PRO A 152 -3.06 4.40 11.49
C PRO A 152 -2.21 4.06 12.72
N TYR A 153 -2.87 3.98 13.87
CA TYR A 153 -2.28 3.51 15.12
C TYR A 153 -3.33 2.73 15.92
N PHE A 154 -3.06 1.47 16.15
CA PHE A 154 -3.98 0.57 16.86
C PHE A 154 -3.23 -0.28 17.85
N THR A 155 -3.85 -0.55 18.99
CA THR A 155 -3.30 -1.43 20.02
C THR A 155 -4.34 -2.44 20.48
N THR A 156 -3.88 -3.61 20.87
CA THR A 156 -4.70 -4.62 21.54
C THR A 156 -3.87 -5.37 22.56
N THR A 157 -4.53 -5.95 23.58
CA THR A 157 -3.90 -6.78 24.59
C THR A 157 -4.40 -8.21 24.45
N VAL A 158 -3.47 -9.13 24.31
CA VAL A 158 -3.72 -10.57 24.31
C VAL A 158 -3.50 -11.08 25.72
N GLY A 159 -4.52 -11.69 26.35
CA GLY A 159 -4.54 -12.15 27.74
C GLY A 159 -3.62 -13.36 28.02
N ARG A 160 -2.50 -13.47 27.32
CA ARG A 160 -1.48 -14.50 27.51
C ARG A 160 -0.13 -14.06 26.95
N CYS A 161 0.92 -14.80 27.27
CA CYS A 161 2.23 -14.64 26.67
C CYS A 161 2.24 -15.14 25.21
N ILE A 162 2.69 -14.29 24.31
CA ILE A 162 2.89 -14.63 22.89
C ILE A 162 4.39 -14.57 22.61
N THR A 163 4.97 -15.64 22.09
CA THR A 163 6.38 -15.72 21.70
C THR A 163 6.60 -15.45 20.21
N THR A 164 5.59 -15.75 19.40
CA THR A 164 5.60 -15.50 17.96
C THR A 164 4.18 -15.20 17.48
N LEU A 165 4.04 -14.25 16.56
CA LEU A 165 2.75 -13.89 15.96
C LEU A 165 2.90 -13.68 14.45
N PRO A 166 2.47 -14.63 13.61
CA PRO A 166 2.37 -14.43 12.18
C PRO A 166 1.34 -13.36 11.83
N VAL A 167 1.71 -12.43 10.96
CA VAL A 167 0.84 -11.35 10.49
C VAL A 167 1.04 -11.10 9.01
N ILE A 168 -0.02 -10.63 8.33
CA ILE A 168 0.02 -10.13 6.96
C ILE A 168 -0.69 -8.78 6.95
N THR A 169 -0.05 -7.76 6.41
CA THR A 169 -0.64 -6.43 6.25
C THR A 169 -0.89 -6.18 4.76
N ALA A 170 -2.14 -6.15 4.35
CA ALA A 170 -2.58 -5.80 3.01
C ALA A 170 -3.09 -4.35 3.00
N ARG A 171 -2.65 -3.57 2.02
CA ARG A 171 -2.99 -2.16 1.86
C ARG A 171 -3.58 -1.95 0.49
N PHE A 172 -4.59 -1.09 0.41
CA PHE A 172 -5.32 -0.80 -0.82
C PHE A 172 -5.55 0.70 -0.93
N VAL A 173 -5.38 1.23 -2.13
CA VAL A 173 -5.68 2.62 -2.46
C VAL A 173 -6.26 2.70 -3.87
N THR A 174 -7.21 3.59 -4.07
CA THR A 174 -7.71 3.91 -5.41
C THR A 174 -7.02 5.15 -5.93
N VAL A 175 -6.39 5.06 -7.11
CA VAL A 175 -5.75 6.19 -7.79
C VAL A 175 -6.39 6.33 -9.17
N ASN A 176 -7.01 7.47 -9.45
CA ASN A 176 -7.72 7.73 -10.70
C ASN A 176 -8.72 6.61 -11.06
N GLY A 177 -9.47 6.11 -10.07
CA GLY A 177 -10.46 5.04 -10.24
C GLY A 177 -9.88 3.61 -10.30
N THR A 178 -8.56 3.43 -10.34
CA THR A 178 -7.92 2.11 -10.34
C THR A 178 -7.44 1.73 -8.94
N VAL A 179 -7.72 0.50 -8.50
CA VAL A 179 -7.29 -0.02 -7.20
C VAL A 179 -5.87 -0.59 -7.33
N TYR A 180 -5.01 -0.12 -6.44
CA TYR A 180 -3.65 -0.64 -6.25
C TYR A 180 -3.54 -1.28 -4.88
N SER A 181 -2.80 -2.36 -4.78
CA SER A 181 -2.59 -3.08 -3.52
C SER A 181 -1.14 -3.42 -3.31
N PHE A 182 -0.78 -3.51 -2.04
CA PHE A 182 0.54 -3.93 -1.59
C PHE A 182 0.40 -4.75 -0.31
N GLU A 183 1.12 -5.88 -0.23
CA GLU A 183 1.05 -6.80 0.90
C GLU A 183 2.44 -7.08 1.47
N ARG A 184 2.54 -7.14 2.78
CA ARG A 184 3.73 -7.62 3.51
C ARG A 184 3.32 -8.64 4.54
N SER A 185 4.08 -9.71 4.64
CA SER A 185 3.93 -10.74 5.66
C SER A 185 5.17 -10.82 6.55
N GLY A 186 4.98 -11.30 7.75
CA GLY A 186 6.08 -11.51 8.69
C GLY A 186 5.64 -12.28 9.93
N THR A 187 6.61 -12.71 10.70
CA THR A 187 6.39 -13.30 12.03
C THR A 187 7.01 -12.39 13.06
N LEU A 188 6.18 -11.83 13.92
CA LEU A 188 6.61 -10.96 15.00
C LEU A 188 7.17 -11.79 16.15
N ARG A 189 8.16 -11.22 16.83
CA ARG A 189 8.70 -11.70 18.09
C ARG A 189 8.67 -10.55 19.10
N PRO A 190 8.53 -10.81 20.41
CA PRO A 190 8.61 -9.78 21.41
C PRO A 190 9.93 -9.02 21.36
N ALA A 191 9.84 -7.67 21.35
CA ALA A 191 10.98 -6.76 21.33
C ALA A 191 11.47 -6.44 22.73
#